data_e797a42c5e11783979c36d472b80fd9d
#
_entry.id   e797a42c5e11783979c36d472b80fd9d
#
_cell.length_a   1.000
_cell.length_b   1.000
_cell.length_c   1.000
_cell.angle_alpha   90.00
_cell.angle_beta   90.00
_cell.angle_gamma   90.00
#
_symmetry.space_group_name_H-M   'P 1'
#
loop_
_entity.id
_entity.type
_entity.pdbx_description
1 polymer ?
#
loop_
_entity_poly.entity_id
_entity_poly.type
_entity_poly.pdbx_seq_one_letter_code
_entity_poly.pdbx_strand_id
1 'polypeptide(L)'
;MSPAKKGEKAAKISETCFICDKIEYGLSRMIETVYRTYETQKDFREMFNSQPQFCLPHFERLMASYDKKKMRSYGGEFTENLCRITSDYLKRIYGDISEYCKLYDYRAAGEKNGDENVMNSVENTVAFLTGRKPEE
;
A
#
# COMPACT_ATOMS: atom_id res chain seq x y z
N MET A 1 33.32 12.32 26.70
CA MET A 1 32.29 12.18 25.65
C MET A 1 31.18 13.17 25.94
N SER A 2 30.86 14.08 25.02
CA SER A 2 29.88 15.15 25.26
C SER A 2 28.46 14.61 25.47
N PRO A 3 27.59 15.29 26.22
CA PRO A 3 26.19 14.87 26.44
C PRO A 3 25.43 14.62 25.13
N ALA A 4 25.67 15.44 24.09
CA ALA A 4 25.06 15.27 22.77
C ALA A 4 25.42 13.91 22.12
N LYS A 5 26.69 13.49 22.17
CA LYS A 5 27.12 12.19 21.65
C LYS A 5 26.56 10.99 22.43
N LYS A 6 26.22 11.18 23.71
CA LYS A 6 25.51 10.16 24.51
C LYS A 6 24.05 10.05 24.09
N GLY A 7 23.41 11.18 23.83
CA GLY A 7 22.05 11.23 23.31
C GLY A 7 21.89 10.56 21.95
N GLU A 8 22.80 10.84 21.00
CA GLU A 8 22.81 10.19 19.68
C GLU A 8 23.02 8.67 19.75
N LYS A 9 23.85 8.19 20.69
CA LYS A 9 24.02 6.75 20.90
C LYS A 9 22.77 6.11 21.50
N ALA A 10 22.12 6.76 22.44
CA ALA A 10 20.89 6.28 23.05
C ALA A 10 19.75 6.24 22.01
N ALA A 11 19.61 7.28 21.17
CA ALA A 11 18.66 7.31 20.07
C ALA A 11 18.88 6.13 19.10
N LYS A 12 20.11 5.89 18.66
CA LYS A 12 20.43 4.75 17.80
C LYS A 12 20.03 3.41 18.43
N ILE A 13 20.21 3.24 19.72
CA ILE A 13 19.83 1.99 20.42
C ILE A 13 18.30 1.86 20.51
N SER A 14 17.59 2.95 20.75
CA SER A 14 16.12 2.95 20.84
C SER A 14 15.43 2.82 19.49
N GLU A 15 16.08 3.27 18.40
CA GLU A 15 15.55 3.20 17.04
C GLU A 15 15.88 1.90 16.31
N THR A 16 16.79 1.06 16.85
CA THR A 16 17.18 -0.20 16.23
C THR A 16 16.54 -1.40 16.95
N CYS A 17 15.83 -2.21 16.20
CA CYS A 17 15.30 -3.48 16.67
C CYS A 17 15.78 -4.59 15.73
N PHE A 18 16.53 -5.56 16.25
CA PHE A 18 17.06 -6.66 15.45
C PHE A 18 15.97 -7.41 14.66
N ILE A 19 14.80 -7.60 15.26
CA ILE A 19 13.66 -8.27 14.59
C ILE A 19 13.12 -7.37 13.47
N CYS A 20 12.90 -6.08 13.74
CA CYS A 20 12.45 -5.12 12.73
C CYS A 20 13.44 -5.03 11.56
N ASP A 21 14.74 -4.99 11.82
CA ASP A 21 15.78 -4.96 10.80
C ASP A 21 15.77 -6.23 9.93
N LYS A 22 15.52 -7.40 10.53
CA LYS A 22 15.39 -8.66 9.77
C LYS A 22 14.13 -8.72 8.93
N ILE A 23 13.02 -8.21 9.45
CA ILE A 23 11.76 -8.10 8.69
C ILE A 23 11.96 -7.14 7.50
N GLU A 24 12.55 -5.97 7.73
CA GLU A 24 12.80 -4.97 6.70
C GLU A 24 13.74 -5.50 5.60
N TYR A 25 14.80 -6.21 6.01
CA TYR A 25 15.68 -6.90 5.07
C TYR A 25 14.93 -7.93 4.23
N GLY A 26 14.08 -8.76 4.84
CA GLY A 26 13.26 -9.75 4.13
C GLY A 26 12.31 -9.08 3.12
N LEU A 27 11.61 -8.03 3.53
CA LEU A 27 10.70 -7.26 2.66
C LEU A 27 11.45 -6.62 1.48
N SER A 28 12.62 -6.05 1.71
CA SER A 28 13.46 -5.47 0.64
C SER A 28 13.83 -6.51 -0.41
N ARG A 29 14.16 -7.74 0.00
CA ARG A 29 14.47 -8.85 -0.91
C ARG A 29 13.25 -9.32 -1.70
N MET A 30 12.08 -9.35 -1.07
CA MET A 30 10.82 -9.65 -1.76
C MET A 30 10.51 -8.62 -2.84
N ILE A 31 10.65 -7.33 -2.55
CA ILE A 31 10.46 -6.24 -3.52
C ILE A 31 11.45 -6.35 -4.68
N GLU A 32 12.72 -6.65 -4.42
CA GLU A 32 13.70 -6.91 -5.48
C GLU A 32 13.30 -8.08 -6.37
N THR A 33 12.71 -9.12 -5.78
CA THR A 33 12.19 -10.26 -6.54
C THR A 33 11.01 -9.85 -7.42
N VAL A 34 10.09 -9.01 -6.92
CA VAL A 34 8.97 -8.47 -7.72
C VAL A 34 9.52 -7.75 -8.95
N TYR A 35 10.49 -6.85 -8.80
CA TYR A 35 11.07 -6.12 -9.93
C TYR A 35 11.72 -7.06 -10.96
N ARG A 36 12.55 -7.99 -10.49
CA ARG A 36 13.22 -8.95 -11.38
C ARG A 36 12.22 -9.82 -12.13
N THR A 37 11.19 -10.30 -11.44
CA THR A 37 10.18 -11.16 -12.04
C THR A 37 9.30 -10.38 -13.02
N TYR A 38 8.92 -9.15 -12.69
CA TYR A 38 8.20 -8.26 -13.59
C TYR A 38 9.01 -7.97 -14.87
N GLU A 39 10.32 -7.73 -14.74
CA GLU A 39 11.21 -7.47 -15.89
C GLU A 39 11.35 -8.70 -16.82
N THR A 40 11.39 -9.93 -16.25
CA THR A 40 11.76 -11.14 -17.00
C THR A 40 10.60 -12.04 -17.38
N GLN A 41 9.46 -11.99 -16.68
CA GLN A 41 8.36 -12.94 -16.86
C GLN A 41 7.07 -12.23 -17.28
N LYS A 42 6.61 -12.56 -18.49
CA LYS A 42 5.38 -12.00 -19.07
C LYS A 42 4.15 -12.34 -18.22
N ASP A 43 4.00 -13.60 -17.84
CA ASP A 43 2.84 -14.09 -17.08
C ASP A 43 2.72 -13.37 -15.72
N PHE A 44 3.87 -13.10 -15.08
CA PHE A 44 3.90 -12.33 -13.84
C PHE A 44 3.46 -10.87 -14.06
N ARG A 45 3.89 -10.22 -15.17
CA ARG A 45 3.42 -8.86 -15.50
C ARG A 45 1.92 -8.82 -15.67
N GLU A 46 1.36 -9.77 -16.43
CA GLU A 46 -0.08 -9.85 -16.65
C GLU A 46 -0.83 -10.04 -15.33
N MET A 47 -0.35 -10.96 -14.49
CA MET A 47 -0.91 -11.19 -13.15
C MET A 47 -0.80 -9.93 -12.27
N PHE A 48 0.34 -9.25 -12.25
CA PHE A 48 0.56 -8.03 -11.46
C PHE A 48 -0.35 -6.89 -11.94
N ASN A 49 -0.44 -6.70 -13.26
CA ASN A 49 -1.24 -5.64 -13.85
C ASN A 49 -2.76 -5.86 -13.73
N SER A 50 -3.18 -7.09 -13.47
CA SER A 50 -4.58 -7.48 -13.23
C SER A 50 -4.99 -7.40 -11.76
N GLN A 51 -4.07 -7.06 -10.86
CA GLN A 51 -4.41 -6.96 -9.43
C GLN A 51 -5.47 -5.87 -9.21
N PRO A 52 -6.48 -6.14 -8.36
CA PRO A 52 -7.56 -5.18 -8.12
C PRO A 52 -7.11 -3.98 -7.29
N GLN A 53 -6.08 -4.14 -6.48
CA GLN A 53 -5.57 -3.11 -5.58
C GLN A 53 -4.19 -3.44 -5.03
N PHE A 54 -3.48 -2.40 -4.59
CA PHE A 54 -2.35 -2.48 -3.67
C PHE A 54 -2.66 -1.58 -2.47
N CYS A 55 -2.34 -2.02 -1.25
CA CYS A 55 -2.46 -1.15 -0.08
C CYS A 55 -1.40 -0.05 -0.12
N LEU A 56 -1.68 1.07 0.52
CA LEU A 56 -0.82 2.26 0.49
C LEU A 56 0.62 1.98 0.98
N PRO A 57 0.86 1.20 2.05
CA PRO A 57 2.23 0.85 2.45
C PRO A 57 3.01 0.04 1.40
N HIS A 58 2.36 -0.90 0.71
CA HIS A 58 3.02 -1.64 -0.36
C HIS A 58 3.25 -0.78 -1.60
N PHE A 59 2.30 0.09 -1.96
CA PHE A 59 2.47 1.07 -3.02
C PHE A 59 3.68 1.97 -2.75
N GLU A 60 3.76 2.56 -1.55
CA GLU A 60 4.87 3.40 -1.14
C GLU A 60 6.21 2.67 -1.26
N ARG A 61 6.32 1.46 -0.72
CA ARG A 61 7.56 0.67 -0.77
C ARG A 61 7.96 0.31 -2.21
N LEU A 62 7.00 -0.09 -3.04
CA LEU A 62 7.23 -0.40 -4.45
C LEU A 62 7.66 0.84 -5.25
N MET A 63 7.14 2.03 -4.92
CA MET A 63 7.56 3.27 -5.57
C MET A 63 8.91 3.78 -5.05
N ALA A 64 9.11 3.76 -3.73
CA ALA A 64 10.34 4.28 -3.09
C ALA A 64 11.59 3.44 -3.42
N SER A 65 11.41 2.12 -3.55
CA SER A 65 12.52 1.21 -3.87
C SER A 65 12.77 1.04 -5.36
N TYR A 66 11.96 1.71 -6.22
CA TYR A 66 12.11 1.61 -7.67
C TYR A 66 13.46 2.20 -8.15
N ASP A 67 14.20 1.41 -8.92
CA ASP A 67 15.46 1.82 -9.55
C ASP A 67 15.43 1.48 -11.04
N LYS A 68 15.56 2.51 -11.89
CA LYS A 68 15.66 2.38 -13.35
C LYS A 68 16.78 1.45 -13.82
N LYS A 69 17.83 1.26 -13.01
CA LYS A 69 18.91 0.34 -13.33
C LYS A 69 18.51 -1.13 -13.20
N LYS A 70 17.53 -1.42 -12.33
CA LYS A 70 17.00 -2.76 -12.08
C LYS A 70 15.89 -3.14 -13.06
N MET A 71 15.12 -2.16 -13.55
CA MET A 71 14.03 -2.35 -14.49
C MET A 71 14.24 -1.48 -15.72
N ARG A 72 14.89 -2.04 -16.76
CA ARG A 72 15.31 -1.29 -17.94
C ARG A 72 14.24 -1.25 -19.04
N SER A 73 13.55 -2.37 -19.23
CA SER A 73 12.60 -2.53 -20.34
C SER A 73 11.17 -2.19 -19.91
N TYR A 74 10.75 -2.61 -18.74
CA TYR A 74 9.35 -2.52 -18.28
C TYR A 74 9.13 -1.59 -17.10
N GLY A 75 10.15 -0.82 -16.68
CA GLY A 75 10.04 0.05 -15.52
C GLY A 75 9.02 1.17 -15.65
N GLY A 76 8.86 1.75 -16.84
CA GLY A 76 7.82 2.75 -17.11
C GLY A 76 6.41 2.14 -17.00
N GLU A 77 6.21 1.00 -17.65
CA GLU A 77 4.95 0.25 -17.58
C GLU A 77 4.60 -0.15 -16.13
N PHE A 78 5.59 -0.62 -15.37
CA PHE A 78 5.41 -0.99 -13.96
C PHE A 78 4.89 0.17 -13.13
N THR A 79 5.56 1.32 -13.18
CA THR A 79 5.19 2.50 -12.39
C THR A 79 3.84 3.06 -12.80
N GLU A 80 3.55 3.11 -14.10
CA GLU A 80 2.27 3.57 -14.64
C GLU A 80 1.11 2.66 -14.19
N ASN A 81 1.26 1.34 -14.33
CA ASN A 81 0.24 0.39 -13.90
C ASN A 81 0.04 0.40 -12.38
N LEU A 82 1.12 0.48 -11.60
CA LEU A 82 1.02 0.56 -10.15
C LEU A 82 0.27 1.82 -9.70
N CYS A 83 0.57 2.98 -10.31
CA CYS A 83 -0.15 4.22 -10.05
C CYS A 83 -1.62 4.14 -10.47
N ARG A 84 -1.90 3.58 -11.65
CA ARG A 84 -3.27 3.40 -12.16
C ARG A 84 -4.10 2.54 -11.22
N ILE A 85 -3.63 1.34 -10.89
CA ILE A 85 -4.33 0.38 -10.01
C ILE A 85 -4.65 1.03 -8.66
N THR A 86 -3.65 1.69 -8.05
CA THR A 86 -3.83 2.33 -6.74
C THR A 86 -4.77 3.53 -6.81
N SER A 87 -4.66 4.35 -7.85
CA SER A 87 -5.54 5.51 -8.06
C SER A 87 -6.99 5.11 -8.32
N ASP A 88 -7.21 4.09 -9.13
CA ASP A 88 -8.56 3.60 -9.45
C ASP A 88 -9.23 3.00 -8.21
N TYR A 89 -8.47 2.25 -7.41
CA TYR A 89 -8.97 1.75 -6.14
C TYR A 89 -9.29 2.87 -5.15
N LEU A 90 -8.42 3.88 -5.03
CA LEU A 90 -8.65 5.04 -4.17
C LEU A 90 -9.92 5.81 -4.56
N LYS A 91 -10.16 6.01 -5.87
CA LYS A 91 -11.40 6.64 -6.35
C LYS A 91 -12.63 5.83 -5.98
N ARG A 92 -12.54 4.49 -6.07
CA ARG A 92 -13.65 3.59 -5.70
C ARG A 92 -13.98 3.72 -4.22
N ILE A 93 -13.00 3.53 -3.32
CA ILE A 93 -13.26 3.64 -1.87
C ILE A 93 -13.72 5.05 -1.47
N TYR A 94 -13.26 6.09 -2.14
CA TYR A 94 -13.77 7.44 -1.91
C TYR A 94 -15.27 7.55 -2.25
N GLY A 95 -15.69 6.94 -3.35
CA GLY A 95 -17.11 6.83 -3.73
C GLY A 95 -17.91 6.06 -2.68
N ASP A 96 -17.44 4.87 -2.32
CA ASP A 96 -18.11 3.98 -1.36
C ASP A 96 -18.27 4.65 0.02
N ILE A 97 -17.22 5.32 0.53
CA ILE A 97 -17.31 6.08 1.79
C ILE A 97 -18.27 7.27 1.67
N SER A 98 -18.25 7.95 0.54
CA SER A 98 -19.15 9.08 0.32
C SER A 98 -20.62 8.64 0.35
N GLU A 99 -20.93 7.50 -0.25
CA GLU A 99 -22.27 6.89 -0.18
C GLU A 99 -22.58 6.40 1.24
N TYR A 100 -21.62 5.75 1.92
CA TYR A 100 -21.78 5.34 3.31
C TYR A 100 -22.16 6.52 4.21
N CYS A 101 -21.46 7.66 4.09
CA CYS A 101 -21.76 8.86 4.85
C CYS A 101 -23.17 9.38 4.58
N LYS A 102 -23.65 9.32 3.33
CA LYS A 102 -25.02 9.73 2.99
C LYS A 102 -26.08 8.83 3.62
N LEU A 103 -25.83 7.52 3.73
CA LEU A 103 -26.77 6.58 4.39
C LEU A 103 -27.01 6.93 5.86
N TYR A 104 -26.03 7.53 6.53
CA TYR A 104 -26.09 7.93 7.93
C TYR A 104 -26.40 9.42 8.15
N ASP A 105 -26.60 10.20 7.06
CA ASP A 105 -27.08 11.58 7.19
C ASP A 105 -28.57 11.56 7.56
N TYR A 106 -28.91 12.07 8.74
CA TYR A 106 -30.29 12.16 9.23
C TYR A 106 -31.19 13.05 8.36
N ARG A 107 -30.59 13.88 7.49
CA ARG A 107 -31.31 14.75 6.55
C ARG A 107 -31.70 14.04 5.25
N ALA A 108 -31.10 12.90 4.96
CA ALA A 108 -31.41 12.08 3.81
C ALA A 108 -32.58 11.14 4.16
N ALA A 109 -33.81 11.57 3.87
CA ALA A 109 -35.00 10.74 3.97
C ALA A 109 -35.07 9.80 2.75
N GLY A 110 -34.51 8.60 2.82
CA GLY A 110 -34.52 7.59 1.75
C GLY A 110 -34.25 6.19 2.25
N GLU A 111 -34.53 5.18 1.44
CA GLU A 111 -34.20 3.78 1.75
C GLU A 111 -32.69 3.60 1.95
N LYS A 112 -32.30 3.11 3.13
CA LYS A 112 -30.91 2.89 3.52
C LYS A 112 -30.43 1.51 3.02
N ASN A 113 -30.34 1.32 1.72
CA ASN A 113 -29.83 0.11 1.10
C ASN A 113 -28.49 0.42 0.44
N GLY A 114 -27.39 0.34 1.21
CA GLY A 114 -26.03 0.30 0.66
C GLY A 114 -25.70 -1.12 0.17
N ASP A 115 -24.97 -1.23 -0.93
CA ASP A 115 -24.40 -2.53 -1.31
C ASP A 115 -23.28 -2.94 -0.34
N GLU A 116 -22.79 -4.17 -0.45
CA GLU A 116 -21.78 -4.73 0.45
C GLU A 116 -20.48 -3.89 0.45
N ASN A 117 -20.07 -3.31 -0.67
CA ASN A 117 -18.87 -2.48 -0.76
C ASN A 117 -19.03 -1.18 0.02
N VAL A 118 -20.21 -0.55 -0.07
CA VAL A 118 -20.56 0.66 0.68
C VAL A 118 -20.59 0.37 2.18
N MET A 119 -21.21 -0.73 2.59
CA MET A 119 -21.27 -1.12 4.01
C MET A 119 -19.90 -1.41 4.61
N ASN A 120 -19.00 -2.04 3.84
CA ASN A 120 -17.64 -2.38 4.26
C ASN A 120 -16.61 -1.27 3.93
N SER A 121 -17.06 -0.10 3.49
CA SER A 121 -16.17 0.96 2.98
C SER A 121 -15.18 1.49 4.01
N VAL A 122 -15.57 1.56 5.28
CA VAL A 122 -14.69 1.99 6.39
C VAL A 122 -13.58 0.96 6.61
N GLU A 123 -13.92 -0.33 6.67
CA GLU A 123 -12.97 -1.42 6.83
C GLU A 123 -12.01 -1.52 5.64
N ASN A 124 -12.55 -1.42 4.43
CA ASN A 124 -11.77 -1.42 3.21
C ASN A 124 -10.78 -0.24 3.16
N THR A 125 -11.20 0.92 3.66
CA THR A 125 -10.32 2.10 3.75
C THR A 125 -9.22 1.90 4.77
N VAL A 126 -9.54 1.39 5.96
CA VAL A 126 -8.53 1.08 6.99
C VAL A 126 -7.54 0.04 6.45
N ALA A 127 -8.03 -1.02 5.80
CA ALA A 127 -7.18 -2.03 5.17
C ALA A 127 -6.27 -1.43 4.09
N PHE A 128 -6.79 -0.53 3.26
CA PHE A 128 -5.99 0.16 2.24
C PHE A 128 -4.90 1.03 2.86
N LEU A 129 -5.24 1.85 3.85
CA LEU A 129 -4.31 2.79 4.46
C LEU A 129 -3.23 2.10 5.30
N THR A 130 -3.57 1.01 5.99
CA THR A 130 -2.67 0.36 6.97
C THR A 130 -2.01 -0.92 6.43
N GLY A 131 -2.54 -1.49 5.35
CA GLY A 131 -2.14 -2.81 4.86
C GLY A 131 -2.61 -3.96 5.74
N ARG A 132 -3.52 -3.72 6.68
CA ARG A 132 -4.06 -4.71 7.61
C ARG A 132 -5.58 -4.69 7.55
N LYS A 133 -6.20 -5.87 7.44
CA LYS A 133 -7.65 -5.96 7.69
C LYS A 133 -7.90 -5.71 9.19
N PRO A 134 -8.94 -4.94 9.55
CA PRO A 134 -9.43 -4.90 10.92
C PRO A 134 -9.71 -6.34 11.40
N GLU A 135 -9.35 -6.64 12.63
CA GLU A 135 -9.73 -7.91 13.26
C GLU A 135 -11.23 -7.86 13.55
N GLU A 136 -11.93 -8.95 13.24
CA GLU A 136 -13.36 -9.15 13.55
C GLU A 136 -13.58 -9.26 15.06
#